data_16a7dcf44f24f0108a4c3cfe51041187
#
_entry.id   16a7dcf44f24f0108a4c3cfe51041187
#
_cell.length_a   1.000
_cell.length_b   1.000
_cell.length_c   1.000
_cell.angle_alpha   90.00
_cell.angle_beta   90.00
_cell.angle_gamma   90.00
#
_symmetry.space_group_name_H-M   'P 1'
#
loop_
_entity.id
_entity.type
_entity.pdbx_description
1 polymer ?
#
loop_
_entity_poly.entity_id
_entity_poly.type
_entity_poly.pdbx_seq_one_letter_code
_entity_poly.pdbx_strand_id
1 'polypeptide(L)'
;VSIRSPEEIEDFLEFHKYDLEMPHTYLGREPNTFHRTWEGKKLRILLAALWRYDDFRGNQTIPLLYQMLNEWRDDILVERAHFPSTPKDYKRFRDYKIPLFSLESKRDAREFDIIATSLSFLPPWMNFPLMLEMSGIPVLWRDRDSERQKPLIMVGGSAVY
;
A
#
# COMPACT_ATOMS: atom_id res chain seq x y z
N VAL A 1 13.32 -5.09 10.29
CA VAL A 1 11.88 -5.32 10.62
C VAL A 1 11.47 -6.60 9.93
N SER A 2 10.89 -7.57 10.67
CA SER A 2 10.34 -8.79 10.08
C SER A 2 9.13 -8.46 9.19
N ILE A 3 8.89 -9.28 8.17
CA ILE A 3 7.64 -9.24 7.40
C ILE A 3 6.50 -9.61 8.36
N ARG A 4 5.41 -8.86 8.33
CA ARG A 4 4.20 -9.17 9.10
C ARG A 4 3.28 -10.06 8.28
N SER A 5 2.71 -11.08 8.93
CA SER A 5 1.71 -11.90 8.25
C SER A 5 0.37 -11.17 8.13
N PRO A 6 -0.50 -11.56 7.19
CA PRO A 6 -1.85 -11.03 7.10
C PRO A 6 -2.62 -11.14 8.40
N GLU A 7 -2.51 -12.26 9.11
CA GLU A 7 -3.18 -12.51 10.38
C GLU A 7 -2.69 -11.54 11.46
N GLU A 8 -1.39 -11.27 11.55
CA GLU A 8 -0.83 -10.29 12.50
C GLU A 8 -1.36 -8.88 12.24
N ILE A 9 -1.58 -8.52 10.97
CA ILE A 9 -2.12 -7.22 10.57
C ILE A 9 -3.62 -7.15 10.88
N GLU A 10 -4.37 -8.20 10.59
CA GLU A 10 -5.80 -8.29 10.94
C GLU A 10 -6.02 -8.23 12.45
N ASP A 11 -5.26 -8.98 13.22
CA ASP A 11 -5.31 -8.97 14.68
C ASP A 11 -5.02 -7.58 15.25
N PHE A 12 -4.02 -6.89 14.70
CA PHE A 12 -3.73 -5.51 15.08
C PHE A 12 -4.92 -4.58 14.78
N LEU A 13 -5.51 -4.66 13.59
CA LEU A 13 -6.64 -3.83 13.20
C LEU A 13 -7.87 -4.11 14.09
N GLU A 14 -8.15 -5.37 14.39
CA GLU A 14 -9.27 -5.75 15.24
C GLU A 14 -9.05 -5.29 16.69
N PHE A 15 -7.85 -5.49 17.24
CA PHE A 15 -7.52 -5.06 18.59
C PHE A 15 -7.58 -3.56 18.78
N HIS A 16 -7.12 -2.79 17.77
CA HIS A 16 -7.04 -1.33 17.84
C HIS A 16 -8.20 -0.58 17.17
N LYS A 17 -9.26 -1.26 16.75
CA LYS A 17 -10.38 -0.65 16.00
C LYS A 17 -11.03 0.55 16.68
N TYR A 18 -10.99 0.62 18.00
CA TYR A 18 -11.53 1.74 18.79
C TYR A 18 -10.49 2.83 19.08
N ASP A 19 -9.23 2.53 18.88
CA ASP A 19 -8.12 3.46 19.08
C ASP A 19 -7.75 4.22 17.79
N LEU A 20 -7.99 3.62 16.64
CA LEU A 20 -7.81 4.24 15.33
C LEU A 20 -8.89 5.30 15.11
N GLU A 21 -8.51 6.41 14.48
CA GLU A 21 -9.47 7.48 14.16
C GLU A 21 -10.34 7.12 12.95
N MET A 22 -9.79 6.38 11.98
CA MET A 22 -10.49 6.01 10.76
C MET A 22 -10.36 4.50 10.45
N PRO A 23 -10.81 3.61 11.36
CA PRO A 23 -10.60 2.17 11.22
C PRO A 23 -11.23 1.57 9.96
N HIS A 24 -12.34 2.13 9.50
CA HIS A 24 -13.07 1.66 8.32
C HIS A 24 -12.24 1.78 7.02
N THR A 25 -11.27 2.70 6.98
CA THR A 25 -10.44 2.92 5.80
C THR A 25 -9.44 1.78 5.55
N TYR A 26 -9.20 0.96 6.57
CA TYR A 26 -8.24 -0.16 6.50
C TYR A 26 -8.91 -1.51 6.22
N LEU A 27 -10.24 -1.56 6.05
CA LEU A 27 -10.97 -2.84 5.91
C LEU A 27 -10.84 -3.47 4.52
N GLY A 28 -10.75 -2.67 3.45
CA GLY A 28 -10.67 -3.17 2.07
C GLY A 28 -11.94 -3.89 1.60
N ARG A 29 -13.11 -3.49 2.11
CA ARG A 29 -14.42 -4.11 1.82
C ARG A 29 -15.34 -3.21 0.99
N GLU A 30 -14.75 -2.41 0.11
CA GLU A 30 -15.55 -1.57 -0.78
C GLU A 30 -16.24 -2.40 -1.88
N PRO A 31 -17.37 -1.93 -2.39
CA PRO A 31 -17.97 -2.50 -3.60
C PRO A 31 -16.95 -2.55 -4.75
N ASN A 32 -17.00 -3.60 -5.56
CA ASN A 32 -16.12 -3.83 -6.70
C ASN A 32 -14.64 -4.12 -6.32
N THR A 33 -14.36 -4.55 -5.11
CA THR A 33 -13.05 -5.04 -4.72
C THR A 33 -12.79 -6.43 -5.31
N PHE A 34 -11.63 -6.63 -5.92
CA PHE A 34 -11.19 -7.93 -6.43
C PHE A 34 -10.54 -8.74 -5.29
N HIS A 35 -11.15 -9.86 -4.94
CA HIS A 35 -10.56 -10.84 -4.02
C HIS A 35 -10.02 -12.01 -4.85
N ARG A 36 -8.73 -12.01 -5.11
CA ARG A 36 -8.05 -13.03 -5.91
C ARG A 36 -7.07 -13.82 -5.06
N THR A 37 -6.81 -15.06 -5.45
CA THR A 37 -5.80 -15.89 -4.81
C THR A 37 -4.40 -15.30 -5.04
N TRP A 38 -3.58 -15.35 -4.01
CA TRP A 38 -2.18 -14.90 -4.06
C TRP A 38 -1.29 -15.85 -4.86
N GLU A 39 -1.56 -17.14 -4.72
CA GLU A 39 -0.78 -18.23 -5.31
C GLU A 39 -0.94 -18.27 -6.83
N GLY A 40 0.12 -18.67 -7.51
CA GLY A 40 0.12 -18.86 -8.97
C GLY A 40 0.17 -17.55 -9.78
N LYS A 41 0.22 -16.38 -9.13
CA LYS A 41 0.37 -15.11 -9.84
C LYS A 41 1.82 -14.88 -10.26
N LYS A 42 2.01 -14.46 -11.51
CA LYS A 42 3.33 -14.13 -12.06
C LYS A 42 3.82 -12.76 -11.64
N LEU A 43 2.89 -11.84 -11.37
CA LEU A 43 3.19 -10.46 -10.99
C LEU A 43 2.19 -9.96 -9.95
N ARG A 44 2.70 -9.37 -8.88
CA ARG A 44 1.94 -8.79 -7.78
C ARG A 44 2.26 -7.32 -7.67
N ILE A 45 1.26 -6.49 -7.84
CA ILE A 45 1.39 -5.02 -7.85
C ILE A 45 0.60 -4.45 -6.69
N LEU A 46 1.25 -3.62 -5.87
CA LEU A 46 0.60 -2.82 -4.86
C LEU A 46 0.44 -1.38 -5.38
N LEU A 47 -0.78 -0.95 -5.59
CA LEU A 47 -1.09 0.45 -5.90
C LEU A 47 -1.21 1.24 -4.60
N ALA A 48 -0.18 2.01 -4.28
CA ALA A 48 -0.08 2.75 -3.03
C ALA A 48 -0.49 4.21 -3.20
N ALA A 49 -1.55 4.62 -2.53
CA ALA A 49 -1.93 6.02 -2.41
C ALA A 49 -1.18 6.68 -1.24
N LEU A 50 -0.52 7.81 -1.49
CA LEU A 50 0.25 8.55 -0.48
C LEU A 50 -0.56 9.59 0.30
N TRP A 51 -1.84 9.63 0.12
CA TRP A 51 -2.78 10.52 0.79
C TRP A 51 -3.81 9.74 1.59
N ARG A 52 -4.64 10.50 2.31
CA ARG A 52 -5.73 9.94 3.10
C ARG A 52 -6.71 9.20 2.19
N TYR A 53 -7.33 8.19 2.74
CA TYR A 53 -8.36 7.42 2.05
C TYR A 53 -9.49 8.31 1.48
N ASP A 54 -9.95 9.32 2.23
CA ASP A 54 -11.01 10.22 1.78
C ASP A 54 -10.59 11.13 0.62
N ASP A 55 -9.33 11.59 0.63
CA ASP A 55 -8.76 12.37 -0.48
C ASP A 55 -8.58 11.51 -1.75
N PHE A 56 -8.52 10.20 -1.57
CA PHE A 56 -8.44 9.21 -2.64
C PHE A 56 -9.70 9.17 -3.52
N ARG A 57 -10.86 9.51 -2.99
CA ARG A 57 -12.12 9.58 -3.75
C ARG A 57 -12.09 10.61 -4.88
N GLY A 58 -11.24 11.64 -4.79
CA GLY A 58 -11.03 12.64 -5.83
C GLY A 58 -10.02 12.23 -6.90
N ASN A 59 -9.19 11.21 -6.65
CA ASN A 59 -8.17 10.74 -7.57
C ASN A 59 -8.63 9.46 -8.27
N GLN A 60 -8.95 9.57 -9.55
CA GLN A 60 -9.44 8.46 -10.35
C GLN A 60 -8.34 7.52 -10.86
N THR A 61 -7.07 7.91 -10.78
CA THR A 61 -5.96 7.16 -11.36
C THR A 61 -5.79 5.77 -10.75
N ILE A 62 -5.78 5.68 -9.42
CA ILE A 62 -5.61 4.39 -8.74
C ILE A 62 -6.82 3.46 -8.95
N PRO A 63 -8.08 3.90 -8.75
CA PRO A 63 -9.24 3.05 -9.04
C PRO A 63 -9.27 2.56 -10.49
N LEU A 64 -8.97 3.44 -11.44
CA LEU A 64 -8.93 3.08 -12.85
C LEU A 64 -7.85 2.03 -13.15
N LEU A 65 -6.62 2.25 -12.69
CA LEU A 65 -5.52 1.28 -12.86
C LEU A 65 -5.84 -0.06 -12.17
N TYR A 66 -6.40 0.00 -10.96
CA TYR A 66 -6.82 -1.19 -10.22
C TYR A 66 -7.82 -2.03 -11.00
N GLN A 67 -8.86 -1.39 -11.54
CA GLN A 67 -9.88 -2.04 -12.34
C GLN A 67 -9.27 -2.63 -13.62
N MET A 68 -8.61 -1.78 -14.42
CA MET A 68 -8.05 -2.18 -15.71
C MET A 68 -7.06 -3.33 -15.60
N LEU A 69 -6.13 -3.26 -14.66
CA LEU A 69 -5.08 -4.28 -14.53
C LEU A 69 -5.62 -5.61 -14.00
N ASN A 70 -6.59 -5.58 -13.08
CA ASN A 70 -7.24 -6.80 -12.61
C ASN A 70 -8.13 -7.45 -13.67
N GLU A 71 -8.77 -6.67 -14.53
CA GLU A 71 -9.58 -7.20 -15.64
C GLU A 71 -8.75 -7.68 -16.82
N TRP A 72 -7.57 -7.12 -17.01
CA TRP A 72 -6.75 -7.40 -18.19
C TRP A 72 -6.18 -8.81 -18.21
N ARG A 73 -5.69 -9.33 -17.07
CA ARG A 73 -5.00 -10.62 -17.00
C ARG A 73 -5.20 -11.32 -15.67
N ASP A 74 -5.48 -12.62 -15.74
CA ASP A 74 -5.67 -13.43 -14.53
C ASP A 74 -4.36 -13.82 -13.83
N ASP A 75 -3.22 -13.75 -14.50
CA ASP A 75 -1.91 -14.05 -13.92
C ASP A 75 -1.24 -12.85 -13.23
N ILE A 76 -1.91 -11.69 -13.23
CA ILE A 76 -1.52 -10.49 -12.47
C ILE A 76 -2.46 -10.33 -11.28
N LEU A 77 -1.90 -10.01 -10.13
CA LEU A 77 -2.63 -9.59 -8.93
C LEU A 77 -2.34 -8.11 -8.68
N VAL A 78 -3.38 -7.32 -8.54
CA VAL A 78 -3.26 -5.92 -8.17
C VAL A 78 -4.09 -5.67 -6.93
N GLU A 79 -3.45 -5.17 -5.88
CA GLU A 79 -4.09 -4.77 -4.63
C GLU A 79 -3.79 -3.31 -4.32
N ARG A 80 -4.54 -2.72 -3.41
CA ARG A 80 -4.44 -1.31 -3.07
C ARG A 80 -3.90 -1.15 -1.66
N ALA A 81 -3.19 -0.05 -1.45
CA ALA A 81 -2.83 0.43 -0.13
C ALA A 81 -2.99 1.95 -0.07
N HIS A 82 -3.15 2.50 1.12
CA HIS A 82 -3.05 3.93 1.33
C HIS A 82 -2.20 4.24 2.57
N PHE A 83 -1.59 5.41 2.56
CA PHE A 83 -0.87 5.92 3.73
C PHE A 83 -1.87 6.12 4.89
N PRO A 84 -1.46 5.94 6.15
CA PRO A 84 -2.36 6.11 7.29
C PRO A 84 -3.12 7.45 7.24
N SER A 85 -4.43 7.37 7.45
CA SER A 85 -5.35 8.49 7.18
C SER A 85 -5.15 9.70 8.09
N THR A 86 -4.61 9.48 9.30
CA THR A 86 -4.37 10.55 10.27
C THR A 86 -2.99 10.43 10.92
N PRO A 87 -2.44 11.54 11.47
CA PRO A 87 -1.19 11.48 12.23
C PRO A 87 -1.25 10.54 13.43
N LYS A 88 -2.42 10.38 14.05
CA LYS A 88 -2.62 9.47 15.17
C LYS A 88 -2.54 8.01 14.71
N ASP A 89 -3.20 7.67 13.60
CA ASP A 89 -3.13 6.34 13.01
C ASP A 89 -1.70 6.02 12.56
N TYR A 90 -1.02 6.96 11.88
CA TYR A 90 0.38 6.82 11.50
C TYR A 90 1.28 6.54 12.70
N LYS A 91 1.11 7.32 13.80
CA LYS A 91 1.88 7.08 15.02
C LYS A 91 1.60 5.69 15.57
N ARG A 92 0.35 5.24 15.60
CA ARG A 92 -0.05 3.91 16.08
C ARG A 92 0.63 2.81 15.25
N PHE A 93 0.56 2.89 13.94
CA PHE A 93 1.18 1.90 13.05
C PHE A 93 2.70 1.85 13.26
N ARG A 94 3.36 3.00 13.41
CA ARG A 94 4.78 3.06 13.68
C ARG A 94 5.15 2.47 15.04
N ASP A 95 4.40 2.79 16.09
CA ASP A 95 4.68 2.31 17.46
C ASP A 95 4.57 0.77 17.54
N TYR A 96 3.64 0.18 16.79
CA TYR A 96 3.45 -1.27 16.69
C TYR A 96 4.22 -1.93 15.54
N LYS A 97 5.00 -1.16 14.80
CA LYS A 97 5.78 -1.62 13.63
C LYS A 97 4.93 -2.31 12.57
N ILE A 98 3.73 -1.78 12.33
CA ILE A 98 2.86 -2.22 11.26
C ILE A 98 3.36 -1.58 9.96
N PRO A 99 3.71 -2.37 8.93
CA PRO A 99 4.17 -1.85 7.65
C PRO A 99 3.00 -1.28 6.85
N LEU A 100 3.29 -0.69 5.69
CA LEU A 100 2.27 -0.53 4.67
C LEU A 100 1.79 -1.91 4.25
N PHE A 101 0.48 -2.09 4.16
CA PHE A 101 -0.15 -3.36 3.80
C PHE A 101 -1.26 -3.17 2.77
N SER A 102 -1.56 -4.22 2.04
CA SER A 102 -2.65 -4.21 1.08
C SER A 102 -4.02 -4.26 1.77
N LEU A 103 -4.99 -3.57 1.20
CA LEU A 103 -6.36 -3.53 1.73
C LEU A 103 -7.10 -4.85 1.55
N GLU A 104 -6.85 -5.55 0.46
CA GLU A 104 -7.55 -6.76 0.08
C GLU A 104 -7.09 -7.97 0.91
N SER A 105 -5.79 -8.29 0.89
CA SER A 105 -5.25 -9.50 1.54
C SER A 105 -4.45 -9.23 2.81
N LYS A 106 -4.36 -7.99 3.27
CA LYS A 106 -3.56 -7.57 4.45
C LYS A 106 -2.08 -7.95 4.37
N ARG A 107 -1.54 -8.13 3.17
CA ARG A 107 -0.14 -8.49 2.99
C ARG A 107 0.78 -7.28 3.11
N ASP A 108 1.93 -7.54 3.71
CA ASP A 108 3.03 -6.57 3.81
C ASP A 108 3.46 -6.09 2.40
N ALA A 109 3.65 -4.79 2.24
CA ALA A 109 4.04 -4.19 0.96
C ALA A 109 5.32 -4.81 0.36
N ARG A 110 6.21 -5.36 1.21
CA ARG A 110 7.44 -6.03 0.76
C ARG A 110 7.22 -7.37 0.08
N GLU A 111 6.05 -7.96 0.20
CA GLU A 111 5.73 -9.22 -0.48
C GLU A 111 5.39 -9.01 -1.96
N PHE A 112 5.10 -7.78 -2.37
CA PHE A 112 4.77 -7.44 -3.74
C PHE A 112 6.02 -7.34 -4.63
N ASP A 113 5.84 -7.56 -5.93
CA ASP A 113 6.91 -7.40 -6.92
C ASP A 113 7.12 -5.92 -7.27
N ILE A 114 6.03 -5.15 -7.28
CA ILE A 114 6.01 -3.72 -7.60
C ILE A 114 5.16 -2.97 -6.57
N ILE A 115 5.66 -1.84 -6.09
CA ILE A 115 4.84 -0.81 -5.42
C ILE A 115 4.76 0.37 -6.38
N ALA A 116 3.56 0.67 -6.86
CA ALA A 116 3.32 1.79 -7.78
C ALA A 116 2.52 2.89 -7.11
N THR A 117 2.94 4.14 -7.31
CA THR A 117 2.23 5.31 -6.80
C THR A 117 2.10 6.39 -7.86
N SER A 118 1.03 7.18 -7.78
CA SER A 118 0.78 8.32 -8.66
C SER A 118 0.85 9.61 -7.88
N LEU A 119 1.71 10.52 -8.30
CA LEU A 119 1.94 11.83 -7.68
C LEU A 119 1.53 12.93 -8.66
N SER A 120 0.40 13.55 -8.41
CA SER A 120 -0.14 14.63 -9.26
C SER A 120 0.14 16.04 -8.71
N PHE A 121 0.57 16.16 -7.45
CA PHE A 121 0.88 17.43 -6.77
C PHE A 121 1.85 17.21 -5.60
N LEU A 122 2.48 18.28 -5.12
CA LEU A 122 3.63 18.22 -4.20
C LEU A 122 3.36 17.66 -2.78
N PRO A 123 2.26 17.97 -2.06
CA PRO A 123 2.12 17.56 -0.67
C PRO A 123 2.31 16.06 -0.39
N PRO A 124 1.80 15.12 -1.22
CA PRO A 124 2.02 13.68 -1.01
C PRO A 124 3.47 13.23 -1.10
N TRP A 125 4.35 14.01 -1.74
CA TRP A 125 5.77 13.70 -1.81
C TRP A 125 6.42 13.51 -0.44
N MET A 126 5.96 14.25 0.57
CA MET A 126 6.48 14.13 1.93
C MET A 126 6.16 12.79 2.57
N ASN A 127 5.06 12.15 2.16
CA ASN A 127 4.64 10.85 2.67
C ASN A 127 5.41 9.69 1.98
N PHE A 128 6.02 9.93 0.83
CA PHE A 128 6.71 8.88 0.09
C PHE A 128 7.88 8.25 0.86
N PRO A 129 8.86 9.00 1.39
CA PRO A 129 9.91 8.42 2.22
C PRO A 129 9.37 7.77 3.50
N LEU A 130 8.34 8.36 4.12
CA LEU A 130 7.71 7.80 5.33
C LEU A 130 7.04 6.45 5.05
N MET A 131 6.42 6.30 3.88
CA MET A 131 5.84 5.04 3.42
C MET A 131 6.91 3.95 3.29
N LEU A 132 8.05 4.27 2.68
CA LEU A 132 9.15 3.33 2.52
C LEU A 132 9.75 2.94 3.87
N GLU A 133 10.00 3.90 4.75
CA GLU A 133 10.50 3.66 6.11
C GLU A 133 9.56 2.78 6.93
N MET A 134 8.26 3.07 6.90
CA MET A 134 7.24 2.29 7.59
C MET A 134 7.24 0.84 7.11
N SER A 135 7.48 0.62 5.82
CA SER A 135 7.58 -0.71 5.22
C SER A 135 8.95 -1.36 5.40
N GLY A 136 9.93 -0.67 6.01
CA GLY A 136 11.29 -1.19 6.14
C GLY A 136 12.03 -1.30 4.81
N ILE A 137 11.63 -0.49 3.82
CA ILE A 137 12.27 -0.40 2.50
C ILE A 137 13.23 0.78 2.53
N PRO A 138 14.52 0.60 2.19
CA PRO A 138 15.47 1.71 2.16
C PRO A 138 14.99 2.83 1.23
N VAL A 139 15.03 4.07 1.73
CA VAL A 139 14.57 5.24 0.96
C VAL A 139 15.45 5.47 -0.26
N LEU A 140 16.76 5.37 -0.10
CA LEU A 140 17.70 5.55 -1.18
C LEU A 140 17.85 4.26 -1.99
N TRP A 141 17.77 4.38 -3.31
CA TRP A 141 17.93 3.24 -4.22
C TRP A 141 19.25 2.48 -4.01
N ARG A 142 20.35 3.19 -3.81
CA ARG A 142 21.67 2.60 -3.62
C ARG A 142 21.79 1.71 -2.36
N ASP A 143 20.89 1.90 -1.38
CA ASP A 143 20.91 1.16 -0.12
C ASP A 143 19.99 -0.07 -0.20
N ARG A 144 19.34 -0.30 -1.36
CA ARG A 144 18.54 -1.49 -1.63
C ARG A 144 19.46 -2.60 -2.12
N ASP A 145 19.26 -3.80 -1.57
CA ASP A 145 20.05 -4.97 -1.94
C ASP A 145 19.88 -5.27 -3.44
N SER A 146 21.00 -5.27 -4.17
CA SER A 146 21.05 -5.52 -5.61
C SER A 146 20.61 -6.95 -5.98
N GLU A 147 20.70 -7.90 -5.06
CA GLU A 147 20.26 -9.29 -5.29
C GLU A 147 18.75 -9.49 -5.08
N ARG A 148 18.13 -8.62 -4.28
CA ARG A 148 16.69 -8.67 -3.96
C ARG A 148 15.95 -7.43 -4.41
N GLN A 149 16.11 -6.96 -5.60
CA GLN A 149 15.53 -5.71 -6.14
C GLN A 149 13.99 -5.55 -5.98
N LYS A 150 13.36 -6.35 -5.14
CA LYS A 150 11.93 -6.31 -4.84
C LYS A 150 11.65 -5.64 -3.49
N PRO A 151 10.55 -4.88 -3.39
CA PRO A 151 9.71 -4.45 -4.51
C PRO A 151 10.38 -3.40 -5.39
N LEU A 152 10.10 -3.44 -6.70
CA LEU A 152 10.41 -2.31 -7.59
C LEU A 152 9.47 -1.14 -7.24
N ILE A 153 10.03 0.03 -7.01
CA ILE A 153 9.24 1.22 -6.72
C ILE A 153 9.04 2.01 -8.01
N MET A 154 7.78 2.14 -8.41
CA MET A 154 7.37 2.92 -9.59
C MET A 154 6.62 4.18 -9.14
N VAL A 155 7.06 5.32 -9.62
CA VAL A 155 6.43 6.61 -9.34
C VAL A 155 6.04 7.25 -10.66
N GLY A 156 4.77 7.59 -10.80
CA GLY A 156 4.23 8.30 -11.96
C GLY A 156 3.41 9.51 -11.55
N GLY A 157 2.87 10.22 -12.53
CA GLY A 157 2.01 11.38 -12.32
C GLY A 157 2.65 12.70 -12.73
N SER A 158 1.83 13.76 -12.80
CA SER A 158 2.22 15.06 -13.32
C SER A 158 3.23 15.85 -12.46
N ALA A 159 3.46 15.42 -11.23
CA ALA A 159 4.46 16.04 -10.35
C ALA A 159 5.84 15.33 -10.37
N VAL A 160 6.02 14.36 -11.25
CA VAL A 160 7.29 13.61 -11.43
C VAL A 160 8.02 14.19 -12.64
N TYR A 161 8.79 15.27 -12.44
CA TYR A 161 9.65 15.88 -13.44
C TYR A 161 11.03 16.17 -12.89
#